data_f0acab85b9f7a20bd2337eb67e19abc4
#
_entry.id   f0acab85b9f7a20bd2337eb67e19abc4
#
_cell.length_a   1.000
_cell.length_b   1.000
_cell.length_c   1.000
_cell.angle_alpha   90.00
_cell.angle_beta   90.00
_cell.angle_gamma   90.00
#
_symmetry.space_group_name_H-M   'P 1'
#
loop_
_entity.id
_entity.type
_entity.pdbx_description
1 polymer ?
#
loop_
_entity_poly.entity_id
_entity_poly.type
_entity_poly.pdbx_seq_one_letter_code
_entity_poly.pdbx_strand_id
1 'polypeptide(L)'
;MPNPKSLFDLWDEYLNGVGGRKPARLFSQTERGRVKYKYTRRKVVWDIIKKLVDLGHTSQRAIDMIYEVYGGQTSVTDIINRLRKDKRNGTLNPNLRG
;
A
#
# COMPACT_ATOMS: atom_id res chain seq x y z
N MET A 1 13.97 5.11 -0.41
CA MET A 1 12.85 4.50 -1.17
C MET A 1 12.44 5.42 -2.31
N PRO A 2 12.47 4.95 -3.55
CA PRO A 2 12.03 5.76 -4.68
C PRO A 2 10.52 6.02 -4.61
N ASN A 3 10.07 7.08 -5.28
CA ASN A 3 8.63 7.39 -5.32
C ASN A 3 7.92 6.44 -6.28
N PRO A 4 6.92 5.68 -5.83
CA PRO A 4 6.15 4.82 -6.71
C PRO A 4 5.24 5.65 -7.63
N LYS A 5 5.08 5.21 -8.87
CA LYS A 5 4.23 5.87 -9.86
C LYS A 5 2.80 5.34 -9.82
N SER A 6 2.61 4.13 -9.28
CA SER A 6 1.31 3.47 -9.20
C SER A 6 1.25 2.58 -7.97
N LEU A 7 0.05 2.07 -7.64
CA LEU A 7 -0.11 1.09 -6.58
C LEU A 7 0.57 -0.23 -6.93
N PHE A 8 0.72 -0.56 -8.20
CA PHE A 8 1.46 -1.74 -8.64
C PHE A 8 2.93 -1.63 -8.27
N ASP A 9 3.55 -0.47 -8.50
CA ASP A 9 4.93 -0.21 -8.09
C ASP A 9 5.10 -0.32 -6.58
N LEU A 10 4.13 0.21 -5.84
CA LEU A 10 4.12 0.17 -4.38
C LEU A 10 4.07 -1.26 -3.85
N TRP A 11 3.23 -2.10 -4.46
CA TRP A 11 3.10 -3.51 -4.09
C TRP A 11 4.34 -4.30 -4.48
N ASP A 12 4.91 -4.02 -5.66
CA ASP A 12 6.15 -4.64 -6.11
C ASP A 12 7.31 -4.32 -5.17
N GLU A 13 7.40 -3.09 -4.67
CA GLU A 13 8.38 -2.71 -3.66
C GLU A 13 8.27 -3.57 -2.40
N TYR A 14 7.04 -3.85 -1.97
CA TYR A 14 6.80 -4.68 -0.79
C TYR A 14 7.22 -6.13 -1.01
N LEU A 15 6.86 -6.70 -2.16
CA LEU A 15 7.10 -8.12 -2.44
C LEU A 15 8.53 -8.42 -2.92
N ASN A 16 9.05 -7.60 -3.82
CA ASN A 16 10.25 -7.92 -4.58
C ASN A 16 11.40 -6.93 -4.39
N GLY A 17 11.10 -5.75 -3.86
CA GLY A 17 12.05 -4.64 -3.82
C GLY A 17 12.12 -3.92 -5.16
N VAL A 18 12.72 -2.73 -5.15
CA VAL A 18 12.84 -1.87 -6.33
C VAL A 18 14.29 -1.45 -6.50
N GLY A 19 14.78 -1.48 -7.74
CA GLY A 19 16.13 -1.01 -8.05
C GLY A 19 17.23 -1.78 -7.32
N GLY A 20 17.10 -3.10 -7.20
CA GLY A 20 18.07 -3.95 -6.51
C GLY A 20 17.99 -3.85 -4.99
N ARG A 21 17.00 -3.16 -4.47
CA ARG A 21 16.80 -3.02 -3.01
C ARG A 21 16.05 -4.23 -2.45
N LYS A 22 16.23 -4.46 -1.15
CA LYS A 22 15.56 -5.51 -0.42
C LYS A 22 14.04 -5.28 -0.41
N PRO A 23 13.22 -6.34 -0.57
CA PRO A 23 11.76 -6.20 -0.44
C PRO A 23 11.36 -5.61 0.91
N ALA A 24 10.41 -4.67 0.90
CA ALA A 24 9.98 -4.00 2.12
C ALA A 24 9.42 -4.97 3.16
N ARG A 25 8.77 -6.05 2.73
CA ARG A 25 8.25 -7.09 3.63
C ARG A 25 9.35 -7.78 4.45
N LEU A 26 10.60 -7.70 4.01
CA LEU A 26 11.75 -8.31 4.68
C LEU A 26 12.56 -7.32 5.52
N PHE A 27 12.15 -6.06 5.58
CA PHE A 27 12.87 -5.06 6.36
C PHE A 27 12.89 -5.43 7.84
N SER A 28 14.08 -5.36 8.44
CA SER A 28 14.26 -5.46 9.88
C SER A 28 13.72 -4.18 10.56
N GLN A 29 13.57 -4.23 11.88
CA GLN A 29 13.18 -3.06 12.65
C GLN A 29 14.14 -1.87 12.44
N THR A 30 15.44 -2.14 12.38
CA THR A 30 16.46 -1.13 12.12
C THR A 30 16.29 -0.53 10.72
N GLU A 31 16.05 -1.37 9.71
CA GLU A 31 15.85 -0.90 8.34
C GLU A 31 14.57 -0.07 8.21
N ARG A 32 13.48 -0.45 8.89
CA ARG A 32 12.23 0.32 8.95
C ARG A 32 12.47 1.69 9.59
N GLY A 33 13.30 1.75 10.63
CA GLY A 33 13.63 2.99 11.33
C GLY A 33 14.34 4.01 10.44
N ARG A 34 15.20 3.57 9.51
CA ARG A 34 15.90 4.44 8.56
C ARG A 34 14.97 5.12 7.57
N VAL A 35 13.85 4.48 7.24
CA VAL A 35 12.86 4.99 6.28
C VAL A 35 11.48 5.09 6.93
N LYS A 36 11.45 5.31 8.23
CA LYS A 36 10.25 5.24 9.08
C LYS A 36 9.05 5.98 8.49
N TYR A 37 9.25 7.22 8.07
CA TYR A 37 8.16 8.04 7.53
C TYR A 37 7.55 7.42 6.28
N LYS A 38 8.38 7.08 5.30
CA LYS A 38 7.92 6.48 4.05
C LYS A 38 7.33 5.09 4.27
N TYR A 39 7.97 4.28 5.11
CA TYR A 39 7.48 2.94 5.43
C TYR A 39 6.10 3.00 6.09
N THR A 40 5.93 3.82 7.10
CA THR A 40 4.67 3.96 7.83
C THR A 40 3.53 4.42 6.91
N ARG A 41 3.80 5.38 6.02
CA ARG A 41 2.82 5.85 5.06
C ARG A 41 2.40 4.77 4.08
N ARG A 42 3.36 4.04 3.53
CA ARG A 42 3.11 3.00 2.52
C ARG A 42 2.46 1.76 3.12
N LYS A 43 2.74 1.48 4.38
CA LYS A 43 2.22 0.31 5.08
C LYS A 43 0.70 0.22 5.05
N VAL A 44 -0.01 1.33 5.09
CA VAL A 44 -1.48 1.31 5.04
C VAL A 44 -1.99 0.67 3.75
N VAL A 45 -1.33 0.92 2.62
CA VAL A 45 -1.69 0.32 1.34
C VAL A 45 -1.30 -1.15 1.32
N TRP A 46 -0.08 -1.47 1.74
CA TRP A 46 0.39 -2.86 1.78
C TRP A 46 -0.52 -3.74 2.63
N ASP A 47 -0.94 -3.25 3.80
CA ASP A 47 -1.81 -4.00 4.71
C ASP A 47 -3.18 -4.28 4.08
N ILE A 48 -3.74 -3.31 3.37
CA ILE A 48 -5.02 -3.47 2.68
C ILE A 48 -4.91 -4.50 1.55
N ILE A 49 -3.89 -4.39 0.71
CA ILE A 49 -3.69 -5.35 -0.38
C ILE A 49 -3.47 -6.75 0.18
N LYS A 50 -2.62 -6.88 1.20
CA LYS A 50 -2.35 -8.17 1.84
C LYS A 50 -3.63 -8.79 2.40
N LYS A 51 -4.46 -8.00 3.07
CA LYS A 51 -5.72 -8.48 3.64
C LYS A 51 -6.67 -8.97 2.55
N LEU A 52 -6.80 -8.24 1.45
CA LEU A 52 -7.66 -8.64 0.34
C LEU A 52 -7.12 -9.91 -0.35
N VAL A 53 -5.82 -10.04 -0.50
CA VAL A 53 -5.19 -11.26 -1.02
C VAL A 53 -5.45 -12.45 -0.09
N ASP A 54 -5.33 -12.25 1.22
CA ASP A 54 -5.61 -13.30 2.21
C ASP A 54 -7.08 -13.74 2.18
N LEU A 55 -7.98 -12.87 1.72
CA LEU A 55 -9.41 -13.20 1.56
C LEU A 55 -9.72 -13.91 0.23
N GLY A 56 -8.72 -14.13 -0.62
CA GLY A 56 -8.89 -14.85 -1.87
C GLY A 56 -8.85 -14.01 -3.13
N HIS A 57 -8.67 -12.69 -3.02
CA HIS A 57 -8.50 -11.83 -4.19
C HIS A 57 -7.06 -11.94 -4.74
N THR A 58 -6.90 -11.68 -6.03
CA THR A 58 -5.56 -11.52 -6.61
C THR A 58 -5.00 -10.15 -6.23
N SER A 59 -3.68 -9.98 -6.28
CA SER A 59 -3.05 -8.67 -6.05
C SER A 59 -3.57 -7.63 -7.04
N GLN A 60 -3.73 -8.02 -8.30
CA GLN A 60 -4.31 -7.17 -9.35
C GLN A 60 -5.71 -6.68 -8.95
N ARG A 61 -6.58 -7.60 -8.52
CA ARG A 61 -7.95 -7.26 -8.12
C ARG A 61 -7.96 -6.36 -6.89
N ALA A 62 -7.11 -6.64 -5.90
CA ALA A 62 -7.00 -5.82 -4.69
C ALA A 62 -6.63 -4.38 -5.04
N ILE A 63 -5.66 -4.19 -5.92
CA ILE A 63 -5.24 -2.87 -6.37
C ILE A 63 -6.37 -2.17 -7.13
N ASP A 64 -7.06 -2.89 -8.03
CA ASP A 64 -8.20 -2.36 -8.78
C ASP A 64 -9.31 -1.89 -7.83
N MET A 65 -9.58 -2.63 -6.76
CA MET A 65 -10.58 -2.26 -5.76
C MET A 65 -10.23 -0.94 -5.07
N ILE A 66 -8.95 -0.70 -4.77
CA ILE A 66 -8.51 0.57 -4.19
C ILE A 66 -8.75 1.71 -5.17
N TYR A 67 -8.39 1.52 -6.44
CA TYR A 67 -8.63 2.54 -7.48
C TYR A 67 -10.12 2.79 -7.72
N GLU A 68 -10.96 1.77 -7.61
CA GLU A 68 -12.42 1.94 -7.72
C GLU A 68 -12.97 2.87 -6.63
N VAL A 69 -12.38 2.83 -5.44
CA VAL A 69 -12.82 3.67 -4.31
C VAL A 69 -12.30 5.11 -4.45
N TYR A 70 -11.04 5.28 -4.83
CA TYR A 70 -10.38 6.59 -4.81
C TYR A 70 -10.21 7.23 -6.18
N GLY A 71 -10.46 6.50 -7.25
CA GLY A 71 -10.34 6.97 -8.63
C GLY A 71 -9.04 6.51 -9.29
N GLY A 72 -9.16 6.02 -10.54
CA GLY A 72 -8.04 5.46 -11.30
C GLY A 72 -6.98 6.48 -11.73
N GLN A 73 -7.30 7.78 -11.65
CA GLN A 73 -6.38 8.85 -11.99
C GLN A 73 -5.77 9.52 -10.74
N THR A 74 -6.12 9.04 -9.56
CA THR A 74 -5.63 9.61 -8.30
C THR A 74 -4.19 9.19 -8.07
N SER A 75 -3.35 10.15 -7.67
CA SER A 75 -1.93 9.85 -7.39
C SER A 75 -1.78 8.91 -6.20
N VAL A 76 -0.65 8.20 -6.16
CA VAL A 76 -0.32 7.31 -5.03
C VAL A 76 -0.29 8.08 -3.72
N THR A 77 0.30 9.28 -3.71
CA THR A 77 0.36 10.12 -2.51
C THR A 77 -1.04 10.47 -2.00
N ASP A 78 -1.94 10.85 -2.89
CA ASP A 78 -3.31 11.18 -2.49
C ASP A 78 -4.07 9.97 -1.98
N ILE A 79 -3.89 8.81 -2.61
CA ILE A 79 -4.50 7.55 -2.15
C ILE A 79 -4.01 7.22 -0.74
N ILE A 80 -2.70 7.30 -0.50
CA ILE A 80 -2.12 7.06 0.82
C ILE A 80 -2.73 7.99 1.85
N ASN A 81 -2.82 9.29 1.55
CA ASN A 81 -3.37 10.28 2.46
C ASN A 81 -4.82 10.02 2.79
N ARG A 82 -5.63 9.69 1.79
CA ARG A 82 -7.06 9.38 1.96
C ARG A 82 -7.27 8.09 2.74
N LEU A 83 -6.51 7.05 2.44
CA LEU A 83 -6.56 5.79 3.19
C LEU A 83 -6.22 5.99 4.66
N ARG A 84 -5.16 6.74 4.95
CA ARG A 84 -4.76 7.02 6.33
C ARG A 84 -5.84 7.79 7.07
N LYS A 85 -6.44 8.78 6.44
CA LYS A 85 -7.54 9.56 6.99
C LYS A 85 -8.76 8.69 7.27
N ASP A 86 -9.18 7.90 6.29
CA ASP A 86 -10.34 7.04 6.43
C ASP A 86 -10.14 5.99 7.51
N LYS A 87 -8.97 5.40 7.58
CA LYS A 87 -8.64 4.40 8.59
C LYS A 87 -8.67 5.02 9.99
N ARG A 88 -8.11 6.21 10.15
CA ARG A 88 -8.08 6.94 11.43
C ARG A 88 -9.49 7.35 11.87
N ASN A 89 -10.35 7.76 10.94
CA ASN A 89 -11.71 8.22 11.21
C ASN A 89 -12.74 7.10 11.26
N GLY A 90 -12.34 5.85 10.94
CA GLY A 90 -13.27 4.73 10.86
C GLY A 90 -14.20 4.79 9.67
N THR A 91 -13.86 5.54 8.62
CA THR A 91 -14.68 5.74 7.42
C THR A 91 -14.16 4.96 6.21
N LEU A 92 -13.29 3.98 6.43
CA LEU A 92 -12.76 3.15 5.36
C LEU A 92 -13.90 2.42 4.64
N ASN A 93 -13.85 2.44 3.29
CA ASN A 93 -14.85 1.77 2.48
C ASN A 93 -14.97 0.28 2.86
N PRO A 94 -16.20 -0.24 3.07
CA PRO A 94 -16.38 -1.65 3.47
C PRO A 94 -15.72 -2.66 2.52
N ASN A 95 -15.63 -2.35 1.23
CA ASN A 95 -14.97 -3.23 0.25
C ASN A 95 -13.47 -3.40 0.53
N LEU A 96 -12.86 -2.43 1.20
CA LEU A 96 -11.44 -2.46 1.56
C LEU A 96 -11.18 -3.00 2.98
N ARG A 97 -12.23 -3.22 3.75
CA ARG A 97 -12.13 -3.80 5.10
C ARG A 97 -11.98 -5.31 5.06
N GLY A 98 -12.37 -5.90 3.95
CA GLY A 98 -12.42 -7.35 3.80
C GLY A 98 -13.68 -7.93 4.38
#